data_6e399958150408eca35f3e90b2a6e61e
#
_entry.id   6e399958150408eca35f3e90b2a6e61e
#
_cell.length_a   1.000
_cell.length_b   1.000
_cell.length_c   1.000
_cell.angle_alpha   90.00
_cell.angle_beta   90.00
_cell.angle_gamma   90.00
#
_symmetry.space_group_name_H-M   'P 1'
#
loop_
_entity.id
_entity.type
_entity.pdbx_description
1 polymer ?
#
loop_
_entity_poly.entity_id
_entity_poly.type
_entity_poly.pdbx_seq_one_letter_code
_entity_poly.pdbx_strand_id
1 'polypeptide(L)'
;RQRQMCIRDRGITVVRDFMREECDRLNPVFFHYITTKTPYVVMKYAMTLDGKIATKTGASKWITGEPARQEVQHMRHRYMGIMAGIGTVLADDPMLNVRVEGWKSPVRIVCDSSLRIPLDSQIVRSAKEYRTIVAYAGQEENEEITEKKEIALTEK
;
A
#
# COMPACT_ATOMS: atom_id res chain seq x y z
N ARG A 1 20.18 -19.23 18.09
CA ARG A 1 21.33 -19.77 18.87
C ARG A 1 21.48 -21.28 18.68
N GLN A 2 20.46 -22.13 18.88
CA GLN A 2 20.56 -23.59 18.73
C GLN A 2 21.08 -24.04 17.35
N ARG A 3 20.57 -23.51 16.22
CA ARG A 3 21.05 -23.88 14.88
C ARG A 3 22.54 -23.59 14.67
N GLN A 4 23.06 -22.49 15.18
CA GLN A 4 24.49 -22.17 15.08
C GLN A 4 25.36 -23.14 15.90
N MET A 5 24.88 -23.59 17.05
CA MET A 5 25.57 -24.62 17.84
C MET A 5 25.64 -25.93 17.07
N CYS A 6 24.52 -26.42 16.54
CA CYS A 6 24.48 -27.66 15.75
C CYS A 6 25.37 -27.63 14.51
N ILE A 7 25.57 -26.48 13.88
CA ILE A 7 26.46 -26.32 12.73
C ILE A 7 27.92 -26.40 13.16
N ARG A 8 28.30 -25.72 14.26
CA ARG A 8 29.64 -25.77 14.84
C ARG A 8 30.06 -27.17 15.32
N ASP A 9 29.14 -27.87 15.95
CA ASP A 9 29.36 -29.23 16.45
C ASP A 9 29.71 -30.23 15.33
N ARG A 10 29.37 -29.88 14.08
CA ARG A 10 29.72 -30.62 12.88
C ARG A 10 31.00 -30.15 12.20
N GLY A 11 31.82 -29.33 12.88
CA GLY A 11 33.11 -28.85 12.37
C GLY A 11 33.00 -27.73 11.33
N ILE A 12 31.83 -27.14 11.13
CA ILE A 12 31.64 -26.04 10.16
C ILE A 12 31.98 -24.71 10.84
N THR A 13 32.89 -23.96 10.23
CA THR A 13 33.24 -22.62 10.70
C THR A 13 32.08 -21.65 10.49
N VAL A 14 31.62 -21.00 11.55
CA VAL A 14 30.56 -19.99 11.52
C VAL A 14 31.16 -18.63 11.81
N VAL A 15 31.18 -17.75 10.80
CA VAL A 15 31.57 -16.35 10.94
C VAL A 15 30.30 -15.55 11.24
N ARG A 16 30.27 -14.86 12.38
CA ARG A 16 29.12 -14.03 12.78
C ARG A 16 29.25 -12.63 12.18
N ASP A 17 28.11 -12.03 11.93
CA ASP A 17 27.97 -10.62 11.53
C ASP A 17 28.77 -10.24 10.26
N PHE A 18 29.15 -11.25 9.48
CA PHE A 18 29.80 -11.02 8.18
C PHE A 18 28.83 -10.31 7.23
N MET A 19 29.22 -9.16 6.72
CA MET A 19 28.42 -8.30 5.83
C MET A 19 27.00 -8.03 6.39
N ARG A 20 26.89 -7.79 7.69
CA ARG A 20 25.59 -7.63 8.35
C ARG A 20 24.76 -6.49 7.78
N GLU A 21 25.37 -5.32 7.60
CA GLU A 21 24.67 -4.15 7.07
C GLU A 21 24.16 -4.38 5.66
N GLU A 22 24.93 -5.01 4.79
CA GLU A 22 24.53 -5.37 3.43
C GLU A 22 23.41 -6.40 3.44
N CYS A 23 23.47 -7.39 4.31
CA CYS A 23 22.42 -8.39 4.49
C CYS A 23 21.11 -7.76 5.00
N ASP A 24 21.19 -6.82 5.94
CA ASP A 24 20.02 -6.11 6.47
C ASP A 24 19.37 -5.25 5.39
N ARG A 25 20.13 -4.65 4.48
CA ARG A 25 19.64 -3.87 3.33
C ARG A 25 18.90 -4.72 2.28
N LEU A 26 19.19 -6.01 2.20
CA LEU A 26 18.48 -6.90 1.25
C LEU A 26 17.00 -7.09 1.60
N ASN A 27 16.62 -6.97 2.87
CA ASN A 27 15.25 -7.19 3.31
C ASN A 27 14.77 -6.18 4.36
N PRO A 28 14.75 -4.88 4.03
CA PRO A 28 14.43 -3.81 4.97
C PRO A 28 13.02 -3.92 5.54
N VAL A 29 12.05 -4.39 4.76
CA VAL A 29 10.65 -4.58 5.18
C VAL A 29 10.57 -5.60 6.31
N PHE A 30 11.24 -6.74 6.16
CA PHE A 30 11.26 -7.79 7.17
C PHE A 30 11.93 -7.31 8.46
N PHE A 31 13.11 -6.71 8.36
CA PHE A 31 13.85 -6.25 9.53
C PHE A 31 13.12 -5.11 10.26
N HIS A 32 12.50 -4.19 9.52
CA HIS A 32 11.65 -3.18 10.13
C HIS A 32 10.53 -3.82 10.95
N TYR A 33 9.74 -4.72 10.35
CA TYR A 33 8.61 -5.34 11.04
C TYR A 33 9.04 -6.17 12.25
N ILE A 34 10.13 -6.94 12.14
CA ILE A 34 10.55 -7.83 13.24
C ILE A 34 11.07 -7.06 14.45
N THR A 35 11.62 -5.85 14.24
CA THR A 35 12.15 -4.99 15.30
C THR A 35 11.10 -4.06 15.88
N THR A 36 10.24 -3.46 15.05
CA THR A 36 9.29 -2.43 15.48
C THR A 36 7.86 -2.94 15.67
N LYS A 37 7.51 -4.09 15.05
CA LYS A 37 6.14 -4.63 14.96
C LYS A 37 5.14 -3.68 14.28
N THR A 38 5.64 -2.72 13.51
CA THR A 38 4.85 -1.79 12.73
C THR A 38 5.02 -2.05 11.22
N PRO A 39 4.05 -1.68 10.37
CA PRO A 39 4.21 -1.78 8.93
C PRO A 39 5.37 -0.91 8.42
N TYR A 40 6.07 -1.40 7.41
CA TYR A 40 7.03 -0.58 6.66
C TYR A 40 6.27 0.31 5.68
N VAL A 41 6.27 1.62 5.92
CA VAL A 41 5.50 2.58 5.14
C VAL A 41 6.40 3.33 4.17
N VAL A 42 6.01 3.30 2.88
CA VAL A 42 6.65 4.09 1.82
C VAL A 42 5.69 5.17 1.36
N MET A 43 6.07 6.43 1.54
CA MET A 43 5.29 7.56 1.04
C MET A 43 5.72 7.89 -0.38
N LYS A 44 4.76 7.75 -1.34
CA LYS A 44 4.95 8.12 -2.75
C LYS A 44 4.11 9.33 -3.11
N TYR A 45 4.72 10.34 -3.65
CA TYR A 45 4.05 11.51 -4.20
C TYR A 45 4.71 11.95 -5.52
N ALA A 46 3.97 12.67 -6.35
CA ALA A 46 4.51 13.35 -7.53
C ALA A 46 4.44 14.85 -7.24
N MET A 47 5.56 15.55 -7.38
CA MET A 47 5.62 16.99 -7.19
C MET A 47 6.56 17.63 -8.22
N THR A 48 6.35 18.91 -8.46
CA THR A 48 7.25 19.77 -9.22
C THR A 48 8.52 20.08 -8.41
N LEU A 49 9.53 20.66 -9.03
CA LEU A 49 10.78 21.04 -8.34
C LEU A 49 10.54 22.06 -7.22
N ASP A 50 9.50 22.88 -7.34
CA ASP A 50 9.07 23.86 -6.32
C ASP A 50 8.05 23.26 -5.32
N GLY A 51 7.92 21.91 -5.27
CA GLY A 51 7.16 21.20 -4.25
C GLY A 51 5.63 21.20 -4.44
N LYS A 52 5.12 21.54 -5.62
CA LYS A 52 3.67 21.54 -5.87
C LYS A 52 3.18 20.22 -6.43
N ILE A 53 2.05 19.73 -5.94
CA ILE A 53 1.41 18.46 -6.34
C ILE A 53 0.29 18.66 -7.37
N ALA A 54 -0.15 19.90 -7.59
CA ALA A 54 -1.15 20.27 -8.58
C ALA A 54 -1.02 21.77 -8.91
N THR A 55 -1.64 22.20 -10.01
CA THR A 55 -1.84 23.60 -10.34
C THR A 55 -2.90 24.25 -9.43
N LYS A 56 -3.05 25.58 -9.48
CA LYS A 56 -4.13 26.31 -8.77
C LYS A 56 -5.53 25.84 -9.18
N THR A 57 -5.68 25.29 -10.39
CA THR A 57 -6.94 24.75 -10.92
C THR A 57 -7.14 23.26 -10.61
N GLY A 58 -6.23 22.63 -9.84
CA GLY A 58 -6.30 21.22 -9.49
C GLY A 58 -5.72 20.25 -10.54
N ALA A 59 -5.21 20.72 -11.67
CA ALA A 59 -4.61 19.85 -12.67
C ALA A 59 -3.27 19.27 -12.17
N SER A 60 -3.13 17.95 -12.19
CA SER A 60 -1.94 17.20 -11.68
C SER A 60 -1.33 16.24 -12.71
N LYS A 61 -1.92 16.08 -13.88
CA LYS A 61 -1.47 15.17 -14.94
C LYS A 61 -0.77 15.96 -16.04
N TRP A 62 0.50 15.67 -16.41
CA TRP A 62 1.41 14.70 -15.80
C TRP A 62 2.60 15.47 -15.24
N ILE A 63 2.87 15.31 -13.93
CA ILE A 63 4.01 15.96 -13.26
C ILE A 63 5.29 15.15 -13.49
N THR A 64 5.18 13.80 -13.52
CA THR A 64 6.31 12.88 -13.69
C THR A 64 6.27 12.20 -15.06
N GLY A 65 7.46 11.91 -15.60
CA GLY A 65 7.62 11.21 -16.87
C GLY A 65 7.19 9.73 -16.80
N GLU A 66 7.16 9.08 -17.96
CA GLU A 66 6.73 7.69 -18.08
C GLU A 66 7.57 6.69 -17.29
N PRO A 67 8.93 6.78 -17.25
CA PRO A 67 9.74 5.86 -16.45
C PRO A 67 9.37 5.89 -14.97
N ALA A 68 9.11 7.08 -14.41
CA ALA A 68 8.68 7.21 -13.01
C ALA A 68 7.27 6.62 -12.78
N ARG A 69 6.39 6.70 -13.77
CA ARG A 69 5.06 6.05 -13.69
C ARG A 69 5.15 4.52 -13.78
N GLN A 70 6.09 3.98 -14.56
CA GLN A 70 6.39 2.55 -14.61
C GLN A 70 6.91 2.05 -13.25
N GLU A 71 7.81 2.79 -12.60
CA GLU A 71 8.28 2.47 -11.27
C GLU A 71 7.13 2.40 -10.24
N VAL A 72 6.11 3.24 -10.38
CA VAL A 72 4.90 3.14 -9.54
C VAL A 72 4.18 1.79 -9.71
N GLN A 73 4.18 1.18 -10.91
CA GLN A 73 3.61 -0.15 -11.11
C GLN A 73 4.44 -1.23 -10.41
N HIS A 74 5.78 -1.12 -10.45
CA HIS A 74 6.68 -2.00 -9.69
C HIS A 74 6.43 -1.88 -8.17
N MET A 75 6.29 -0.66 -7.65
CA MET A 75 5.98 -0.44 -6.25
C MET A 75 4.63 -1.07 -5.85
N ARG A 76 3.58 -0.89 -6.68
CA ARG A 76 2.27 -1.50 -6.43
C ARG A 76 2.32 -3.02 -6.43
N HIS A 77 3.11 -3.61 -7.31
CA HIS A 77 3.32 -5.07 -7.34
C HIS A 77 4.11 -5.58 -6.13
N ARG A 78 5.11 -4.81 -5.70
CA ARG A 78 6.05 -5.18 -4.63
C ARG A 78 5.42 -5.11 -3.24
N TYR A 79 4.63 -4.07 -2.96
CA TYR A 79 4.06 -3.83 -1.64
C TYR A 79 2.70 -4.48 -1.47
N MET A 80 2.40 -4.92 -0.23
CA MET A 80 1.16 -5.66 0.09
C MET A 80 -0.08 -4.79 0.04
N GLY A 81 0.03 -3.49 0.32
CA GLY A 81 -1.08 -2.56 0.36
C GLY A 81 -0.76 -1.22 -0.27
N ILE A 82 -1.77 -0.57 -0.83
CA ILE A 82 -1.75 0.83 -1.25
C ILE A 82 -2.81 1.60 -0.49
N MET A 83 -2.42 2.71 0.13
CA MET A 83 -3.33 3.54 0.92
C MET A 83 -3.51 4.91 0.25
N ALA A 84 -4.75 5.37 0.20
CA ALA A 84 -5.11 6.71 -0.27
C ALA A 84 -6.18 7.33 0.63
N GLY A 85 -6.18 8.66 0.75
CA GLY A 85 -7.28 9.38 1.40
C GLY A 85 -8.50 9.50 0.48
N ILE A 86 -9.67 9.67 1.08
CA ILE A 86 -10.94 9.85 0.35
C ILE A 86 -10.88 11.01 -0.65
N GLY A 87 -10.16 12.08 -0.35
CA GLY A 87 -9.98 13.21 -1.28
C GLY A 87 -9.41 12.80 -2.64
N THR A 88 -8.50 11.83 -2.67
CA THR A 88 -7.96 11.27 -3.91
C THR A 88 -9.02 10.51 -4.69
N VAL A 89 -9.88 9.75 -4.01
CA VAL A 89 -10.96 9.00 -4.66
C VAL A 89 -11.98 9.94 -5.27
N LEU A 90 -12.37 10.99 -4.53
CA LEU A 90 -13.32 12.00 -5.00
C LEU A 90 -12.80 12.85 -6.18
N ALA A 91 -11.48 13.11 -6.21
CA ALA A 91 -10.88 13.94 -7.26
C ALA A 91 -10.52 13.16 -8.53
N ASP A 92 -10.03 11.93 -8.40
CA ASP A 92 -9.39 11.20 -9.50
C ASP A 92 -10.12 9.91 -9.88
N ASP A 93 -11.06 9.44 -9.07
CA ASP A 93 -11.73 8.12 -9.20
C ASP A 93 -10.75 6.99 -9.59
N PRO A 94 -9.71 6.72 -8.80
CA PRO A 94 -8.61 5.86 -9.19
C PRO A 94 -8.94 4.38 -8.93
N MET A 95 -8.46 3.49 -9.79
CA MET A 95 -8.50 2.03 -9.56
C MET A 95 -7.52 1.54 -8.49
N LEU A 96 -6.41 2.22 -8.27
CA LEU A 96 -5.31 1.85 -7.36
C LEU A 96 -4.75 0.43 -7.55
N ASN A 97 -4.95 -0.17 -8.70
CA ASN A 97 -4.45 -1.50 -9.08
C ASN A 97 -3.12 -1.43 -9.85
N VAL A 98 -2.53 -2.58 -10.10
CA VAL A 98 -1.44 -2.76 -11.06
C VAL A 98 -2.05 -2.86 -12.47
N ARG A 99 -1.42 -2.20 -13.45
CA ARG A 99 -1.87 -2.18 -14.85
C ARG A 99 -0.97 -2.99 -15.79
N VAL A 100 -0.16 -3.87 -15.21
CA VAL A 100 0.74 -4.77 -15.96
C VAL A 100 0.16 -6.17 -15.84
N GLU A 101 -0.04 -6.82 -16.99
CA GLU A 101 -0.59 -8.17 -17.07
C GLU A 101 0.28 -9.17 -16.30
N GLY A 102 -0.34 -10.10 -15.60
CA GLY A 102 0.33 -11.13 -14.79
C GLY A 102 0.89 -10.64 -13.46
N TRP A 103 0.81 -9.32 -13.15
CA TRP A 103 1.30 -8.78 -11.89
C TRP A 103 0.19 -8.72 -10.84
N LYS A 104 0.56 -9.06 -9.60
CA LYS A 104 -0.37 -9.02 -8.46
C LYS A 104 -0.64 -7.57 -8.03
N SER A 105 -1.92 -7.23 -7.88
CA SER A 105 -2.34 -5.95 -7.30
C SER A 105 -2.28 -5.99 -5.76
N PRO A 106 -1.97 -4.85 -5.12
CA PRO A 106 -1.98 -4.71 -3.67
C PRO A 106 -3.41 -4.66 -3.11
N VAL A 107 -3.56 -4.89 -1.82
CA VAL A 107 -4.79 -4.54 -1.09
C VAL A 107 -4.97 -3.03 -1.13
N ARG A 108 -6.14 -2.56 -1.55
CA ARG A 108 -6.47 -1.13 -1.62
C ARG A 108 -7.07 -0.68 -0.30
N ILE A 109 -6.55 0.40 0.27
CA ILE A 109 -6.99 0.95 1.56
C ILE A 109 -7.38 2.40 1.34
N VAL A 110 -8.64 2.73 1.63
CA VAL A 110 -9.15 4.11 1.57
C VAL A 110 -9.39 4.62 2.98
N CYS A 111 -8.71 5.71 3.36
CA CYS A 111 -8.97 6.40 4.61
C CYS A 111 -10.11 7.41 4.40
N ASP A 112 -11.29 7.09 4.93
CA ASP A 112 -12.52 7.87 4.76
C ASP A 112 -13.29 7.97 6.09
N SER A 113 -12.89 8.90 6.94
CA SER A 113 -13.44 9.06 8.29
C SER A 113 -14.95 9.26 8.36
N SER A 114 -15.57 9.71 7.27
CA SER A 114 -17.00 10.07 7.23
C SER A 114 -17.80 9.28 6.19
N LEU A 115 -17.22 8.21 5.63
CA LEU A 115 -17.85 7.35 4.60
C LEU A 115 -18.44 8.13 3.40
N ARG A 116 -17.65 9.08 2.86
CA ARG A 116 -18.02 9.88 1.69
C ARG A 116 -17.74 9.19 0.36
N ILE A 117 -17.21 7.97 0.39
CA ILE A 117 -16.85 7.22 -0.81
C ILE A 117 -18.10 6.99 -1.67
N PRO A 118 -18.11 7.38 -2.96
CA PRO A 118 -19.22 7.13 -3.86
C PRO A 118 -19.35 5.63 -4.15
N LEU A 119 -20.56 5.08 -4.07
CA LEU A 119 -20.82 3.67 -4.36
C LEU A 119 -20.57 3.30 -5.83
N ASP A 120 -20.66 4.29 -6.71
CA ASP A 120 -20.40 4.15 -8.14
C ASP A 120 -18.93 4.40 -8.54
N SER A 121 -18.04 4.68 -7.57
CA SER A 121 -16.62 4.83 -7.83
C SER A 121 -15.97 3.56 -8.36
N GLN A 122 -14.96 3.68 -9.22
CA GLN A 122 -14.24 2.54 -9.79
C GLN A 122 -13.69 1.60 -8.72
N ILE A 123 -13.22 2.15 -7.59
CA ILE A 123 -12.65 1.37 -6.51
C ILE A 123 -13.70 0.50 -5.79
N VAL A 124 -14.94 0.97 -5.67
CA VAL A 124 -16.07 0.20 -5.09
C VAL A 124 -16.57 -0.82 -6.10
N ARG A 125 -16.85 -0.43 -7.34
CA ARG A 125 -17.34 -1.34 -8.39
C ARG A 125 -16.42 -2.54 -8.63
N SER A 126 -15.12 -2.35 -8.47
CA SER A 126 -14.10 -3.39 -8.65
C SER A 126 -13.69 -4.09 -7.36
N ALA A 127 -14.44 -3.92 -6.26
CA ALA A 127 -14.11 -4.51 -4.96
C ALA A 127 -14.15 -6.05 -4.99
N LYS A 128 -15.01 -6.64 -5.84
CA LYS A 128 -15.06 -8.09 -6.09
C LYS A 128 -13.77 -8.66 -6.70
N GLU A 129 -13.12 -7.89 -7.54
CA GLU A 129 -11.88 -8.31 -8.22
C GLU A 129 -10.63 -7.97 -7.40
N TYR A 130 -10.63 -6.79 -6.77
CA TYR A 130 -9.47 -6.28 -6.01
C TYR A 130 -9.86 -6.02 -4.56
N ARG A 131 -9.25 -6.78 -3.64
CA ARG A 131 -9.50 -6.61 -2.20
C ARG A 131 -9.37 -5.15 -1.79
N THR A 132 -10.45 -4.62 -1.19
CA THR A 132 -10.57 -3.22 -0.79
C THR A 132 -10.97 -3.12 0.68
N ILE A 133 -10.38 -2.18 1.39
CA ILE A 133 -10.67 -1.86 2.79
C ILE A 133 -10.97 -0.37 2.85
N VAL A 134 -12.08 0.00 3.47
CA VAL A 134 -12.40 1.39 3.80
C VAL A 134 -12.23 1.55 5.31
N ALA A 135 -11.27 2.39 5.72
CA ALA A 135 -11.03 2.72 7.11
C ALA A 135 -11.83 3.98 7.46
N TYR A 136 -12.80 3.85 8.36
CA TYR A 136 -13.64 4.96 8.81
C TYR A 136 -13.62 5.13 10.33
N ALA A 137 -14.04 6.30 10.83
CA ALA A 137 -13.99 6.67 12.24
C ALA A 137 -15.39 6.98 12.84
N GLY A 138 -16.46 6.38 12.30
CA GLY A 138 -17.83 6.59 12.78
C GLY A 138 -18.24 5.64 13.89
N GLN A 139 -19.13 6.09 14.79
CA GLN A 139 -19.88 5.25 15.71
C GLN A 139 -21.06 4.57 14.99
N GLU A 140 -21.51 3.41 15.50
CA GLU A 140 -22.25 2.37 14.76
C GLU A 140 -23.73 2.64 14.39
N GLU A 141 -24.29 3.84 14.54
CA GLU A 141 -25.75 4.04 14.56
C GLU A 141 -26.38 4.79 13.38
N ASN A 142 -25.84 4.70 12.17
CA ASN A 142 -26.49 5.34 11.03
C ASN A 142 -26.86 4.30 9.96
N GLU A 143 -28.15 4.17 9.60
CA GLU A 143 -28.67 3.20 8.61
C GLU A 143 -27.93 3.28 7.26
N GLU A 144 -27.58 4.48 6.82
CA GLU A 144 -26.79 4.72 5.61
C GLU A 144 -25.35 4.16 5.70
N ILE A 145 -24.79 4.09 6.92
CA ILE A 145 -23.50 3.49 7.22
C ILE A 145 -23.60 1.95 7.17
N THR A 146 -24.72 1.39 7.60
CA THR A 146 -24.98 -0.05 7.60
C THR A 146 -25.05 -0.59 6.18
N GLU A 147 -25.76 0.10 5.27
CA GLU A 147 -25.84 -0.26 3.86
C GLU A 147 -24.46 -0.23 3.17
N LYS A 148 -23.66 0.80 3.44
CA LYS A 148 -22.25 0.88 2.94
C LYS A 148 -21.35 -0.18 3.56
N LYS A 149 -21.57 -0.59 4.81
CA LYS A 149 -20.87 -1.71 5.47
C LYS A 149 -21.23 -3.05 4.83
N GLU A 150 -22.50 -3.30 4.56
CA GLU A 150 -22.95 -4.55 3.94
C GLU A 150 -22.29 -4.75 2.57
N ILE A 151 -22.18 -3.70 1.75
CA ILE A 151 -21.49 -3.75 0.45
C ILE A 151 -20.00 -4.06 0.63
N ALA A 152 -19.36 -3.56 1.70
CA ALA A 152 -17.96 -3.81 2.00
C ALA A 152 -17.68 -5.17 2.68
N LEU A 153 -18.69 -5.78 3.32
CA LEU A 153 -18.60 -7.03 4.08
C LEU A 153 -19.21 -8.26 3.37
N THR A 154 -20.01 -8.06 2.32
CA THR A 154 -20.74 -9.16 1.62
C THR A 154 -19.82 -10.01 0.74
N GLU A 155 -18.50 -9.91 0.91
CA GLU A 155 -17.53 -10.71 0.16
C GLU A 155 -16.54 -11.42 1.08
N LYS A 156 -17.02 -12.53 1.64
CA LYS A 156 -16.15 -13.63 2.07
C LYS A 156 -15.99 -14.63 0.93
#